data_15f2a3f942d54811f822b3fb395097a6
#
_entry.id   15f2a3f942d54811f822b3fb395097a6
#
_cell.length_a   1.000
_cell.length_b   1.000
_cell.length_c   1.000
_cell.angle_alpha   90.00
_cell.angle_beta   90.00
_cell.angle_gamma   90.00
#
_symmetry.space_group_name_H-M   'P 1'
#
loop_
_entity.id
_entity.type
_entity.pdbx_description
1 polymer ?
#
loop_
_entity_poly.entity_id
_entity_poly.type
_entity_poly.pdbx_seq_one_letter_code
_entity_poly.pdbx_strand_id
1 'polypeptide(L)'
;EPDITYGYVEEAKHIMNIACLESISYKLYEATGEKENISITEIVSCLKVADSNMHILQRWLNALSENGYIECNAGKIKWKKKNTSICEKDNWKIVSDKWVGKLSGEHVINYYLKHIEKMEALLSGEMNAALLLFPEGTIELANCFYRENLMEKYLAYCIEKILSFAIEHTKKDKIRILELGAGTGATTDRILKVL
;
A
#
# COMPACT_ATOMS: atom_id res chain seq x y z
N GLU A 1 -14.10 -8.94 20.39
CA GLU A 1 -13.31 -8.67 19.17
C GLU A 1 -13.34 -9.93 18.32
N PRO A 2 -13.50 -9.83 16.98
CA PRO A 2 -13.42 -11.03 16.15
C PRO A 2 -12.01 -11.63 16.32
N ASP A 3 -11.94 -12.95 16.48
CA ASP A 3 -10.67 -13.67 16.57
C ASP A 3 -9.93 -13.51 15.22
N ILE A 4 -9.01 -12.54 15.17
CA ILE A 4 -8.18 -12.31 14.00
C ILE A 4 -7.07 -13.36 14.02
N THR A 5 -7.28 -14.42 13.25
CA THR A 5 -6.32 -15.50 13.09
C THR A 5 -5.31 -15.18 12.00
N TYR A 6 -4.18 -15.88 11.98
CA TYR A 6 -3.20 -15.81 10.88
C TYR A 6 -3.86 -16.08 9.53
N GLY A 7 -4.72 -17.09 9.44
CA GLY A 7 -5.46 -17.41 8.20
C GLY A 7 -6.35 -16.26 7.73
N TYR A 8 -6.99 -15.54 8.66
CA TYR A 8 -7.77 -14.34 8.33
C TYR A 8 -6.91 -13.23 7.71
N VAL A 9 -5.72 -12.98 8.28
CA VAL A 9 -4.79 -11.95 7.75
C VAL A 9 -4.30 -12.32 6.36
N GLU A 10 -3.93 -13.58 6.13
CA GLU A 10 -3.47 -14.05 4.80
C GLU A 10 -4.59 -13.96 3.75
N GLU A 11 -5.81 -14.33 4.09
CA GLU A 11 -6.97 -14.17 3.21
C GLU A 11 -7.22 -12.69 2.87
N ALA A 12 -7.22 -11.83 3.88
CA ALA A 12 -7.42 -10.39 3.69
C ALA A 12 -6.34 -9.76 2.79
N LYS A 13 -5.07 -10.15 2.98
CA LYS A 13 -3.95 -9.74 2.11
C LYS A 13 -4.15 -10.22 0.67
N HIS A 14 -4.56 -11.48 0.49
CA HIS A 14 -4.80 -12.04 -0.83
C HIS A 14 -5.89 -11.26 -1.58
N ILE A 15 -7.01 -10.97 -0.92
CA ILE A 15 -8.10 -10.17 -1.48
C ILE A 15 -7.64 -8.75 -1.83
N MET A 16 -6.87 -8.10 -0.96
CA MET A 16 -6.28 -6.78 -1.22
C MET A 16 -5.38 -6.81 -2.46
N ASN A 17 -4.52 -7.82 -2.59
CA ASN A 17 -3.64 -7.97 -3.74
C ASN A 17 -4.43 -8.12 -5.04
N ILE A 18 -5.51 -8.93 -5.04
CA ILE A 18 -6.40 -9.06 -6.20
C ILE A 18 -7.01 -7.71 -6.57
N ALA A 19 -7.59 -6.99 -5.62
CA ALA A 19 -8.19 -5.69 -5.86
C ALA A 19 -7.19 -4.67 -6.45
N CYS A 20 -5.96 -4.62 -5.92
CA CYS A 20 -4.90 -3.77 -6.44
C CYS A 20 -4.50 -4.16 -7.89
N LEU A 21 -4.28 -5.45 -8.15
CA LEU A 21 -3.88 -5.93 -9.47
C LEU A 21 -4.97 -5.67 -10.52
N GLU A 22 -6.23 -5.89 -10.16
CA GLU A 22 -7.36 -5.63 -11.06
C GLU A 22 -7.52 -4.15 -11.35
N SER A 23 -7.38 -3.28 -10.34
CA SER A 23 -7.43 -1.84 -10.53
C SER A 23 -6.29 -1.33 -11.40
N ILE A 24 -5.05 -1.79 -11.18
CA ILE A 24 -3.91 -1.44 -12.02
C ILE A 24 -4.13 -1.94 -13.45
N SER A 25 -4.54 -3.20 -13.61
CA SER A 25 -4.82 -3.80 -14.92
C SER A 25 -5.89 -3.02 -15.69
N TYR A 26 -7.00 -2.71 -15.01
CA TYR A 26 -8.10 -1.94 -15.60
C TYR A 26 -7.65 -0.55 -16.03
N LYS A 27 -6.98 0.20 -15.16
CA LYS A 27 -6.51 1.56 -15.44
C LYS A 27 -5.49 1.60 -16.60
N LEU A 28 -4.55 0.67 -16.64
CA LEU A 28 -3.60 0.59 -17.74
C LEU A 28 -4.30 0.23 -19.06
N TYR A 29 -5.27 -0.69 -19.03
CA TYR A 29 -6.03 -1.09 -20.21
C TYR A 29 -6.89 0.07 -20.74
N GLU A 30 -7.62 0.77 -19.86
CA GLU A 30 -8.42 1.96 -20.18
C GLU A 30 -7.56 3.06 -20.81
N ALA A 31 -6.44 3.43 -20.18
CA ALA A 31 -5.54 4.48 -20.65
C ALA A 31 -4.88 4.17 -22.02
N THR A 32 -4.78 2.90 -22.38
CA THR A 32 -4.23 2.46 -23.66
C THR A 32 -5.28 2.27 -24.76
N GLY A 33 -6.51 2.74 -24.52
CA GLY A 33 -7.63 2.68 -25.48
C GLY A 33 -8.10 1.26 -25.74
N GLU A 34 -8.05 0.41 -24.73
CA GLU A 34 -8.57 -0.97 -24.73
C GLU A 34 -7.96 -1.88 -25.81
N LYS A 35 -6.71 -1.59 -26.23
CA LYS A 35 -6.00 -2.39 -27.21
C LYS A 35 -5.61 -3.75 -26.63
N GLU A 36 -5.91 -4.83 -27.34
CA GLU A 36 -5.56 -6.20 -26.87
C GLU A 36 -4.05 -6.47 -26.83
N ASN A 37 -3.31 -5.85 -27.74
CA ASN A 37 -1.86 -5.95 -27.85
C ASN A 37 -1.25 -4.56 -27.91
N ILE A 38 -0.29 -4.29 -27.04
CA ILE A 38 0.34 -2.98 -26.94
C ILE A 38 1.82 -3.14 -26.58
N SER A 39 2.68 -2.24 -27.06
CA SER A 39 4.07 -2.19 -26.62
C SER A 39 4.23 -1.41 -25.33
N ILE A 40 5.29 -1.72 -24.56
CA ILE A 40 5.62 -0.95 -23.34
C ILE A 40 5.85 0.53 -23.68
N THR A 41 6.46 0.83 -24.82
CA THR A 41 6.69 2.20 -25.30
C THR A 41 5.39 2.96 -25.56
N GLU A 42 4.36 2.28 -26.08
CA GLU A 42 3.03 2.90 -26.25
C GLU A 42 2.37 3.17 -24.90
N ILE A 43 2.47 2.25 -23.92
CA ILE A 43 1.95 2.49 -22.56
C ILE A 43 2.63 3.70 -21.94
N VAL A 44 3.96 3.78 -22.03
CA VAL A 44 4.75 4.92 -21.52
C VAL A 44 4.28 6.23 -22.16
N SER A 45 4.05 6.22 -23.48
CA SER A 45 3.58 7.40 -24.21
C SER A 45 2.15 7.80 -23.83
N CYS A 46 1.23 6.83 -23.75
CA CYS A 46 -0.18 7.10 -23.40
C CYS A 46 -0.31 7.70 -21.97
N LEU A 47 0.43 7.16 -21.02
CA LEU A 47 0.43 7.60 -19.62
C LEU A 47 1.43 8.71 -19.31
N LYS A 48 2.22 9.14 -20.32
CA LYS A 48 3.29 10.15 -20.16
C LYS A 48 4.21 9.82 -18.97
N VAL A 49 4.58 8.55 -18.82
CA VAL A 49 5.35 8.08 -17.68
C VAL A 49 6.69 8.79 -17.61
N ALA A 50 6.95 9.46 -16.47
CA ALA A 50 8.23 10.13 -16.23
C ALA A 50 9.37 9.09 -16.08
N ASP A 51 10.58 9.43 -16.54
CA ASP A 51 11.75 8.54 -16.45
C ASP A 51 12.01 8.06 -15.00
N SER A 52 11.83 8.94 -14.02
CA SER A 52 11.95 8.61 -12.60
C SER A 52 10.97 7.54 -12.14
N ASN A 53 9.83 7.38 -12.83
CA ASN A 53 8.72 6.48 -12.43
C ASN A 53 8.65 5.22 -13.30
N MET A 54 9.55 5.06 -14.27
CA MET A 54 9.62 3.87 -15.13
C MET A 54 9.77 2.57 -14.32
N HIS A 55 10.52 2.61 -13.22
CA HIS A 55 10.69 1.46 -12.34
C HIS A 55 9.38 1.02 -11.66
N ILE A 56 8.45 1.94 -11.41
CA ILE A 56 7.12 1.66 -10.84
C ILE A 56 6.27 0.92 -11.88
N LEU A 57 6.20 1.47 -13.10
CA LEU A 57 5.48 0.82 -14.21
C LEU A 57 6.01 -0.60 -14.45
N GLN A 58 7.34 -0.76 -14.51
CA GLN A 58 7.94 -2.08 -14.73
C GLN A 58 7.56 -3.09 -13.62
N ARG A 59 7.56 -2.67 -12.36
CA ARG A 59 7.12 -3.52 -11.22
C ARG A 59 5.66 -3.92 -11.36
N TRP A 60 4.78 -3.02 -11.77
CA TRP A 60 3.36 -3.32 -11.99
C TRP A 60 3.17 -4.30 -13.13
N LEU A 61 3.86 -4.10 -14.28
CA LEU A 61 3.79 -5.02 -15.41
C LEU A 61 4.30 -6.43 -15.04
N ASN A 62 5.37 -6.51 -14.25
CA ASN A 62 5.87 -7.79 -13.75
C ASN A 62 4.82 -8.47 -12.85
N ALA A 63 4.25 -7.74 -11.88
CA ALA A 63 3.22 -8.27 -10.99
C ALA A 63 1.97 -8.74 -11.76
N LEU A 64 1.52 -7.97 -12.75
CA LEU A 64 0.40 -8.37 -13.62
C LEU A 64 0.73 -9.62 -14.44
N SER A 65 1.96 -9.76 -14.93
CA SER A 65 2.40 -10.94 -15.69
C SER A 65 2.47 -12.19 -14.80
N GLU A 66 3.08 -12.06 -13.62
CA GLU A 66 3.20 -13.15 -12.65
C GLU A 66 1.85 -13.67 -12.16
N ASN A 67 0.83 -12.81 -12.12
CA ASN A 67 -0.53 -13.16 -11.71
C ASN A 67 -1.47 -13.45 -12.90
N GLY A 68 -0.94 -13.53 -14.12
CA GLY A 68 -1.68 -13.99 -15.30
C GLY A 68 -2.70 -12.97 -15.86
N TYR A 69 -2.56 -11.69 -15.54
CA TYR A 69 -3.38 -10.61 -16.12
C TYR A 69 -2.90 -10.22 -17.53
N ILE A 70 -1.60 -10.30 -17.75
CA ILE A 70 -0.97 -10.00 -19.03
C ILE A 70 0.05 -11.08 -19.38
N GLU A 71 0.40 -11.13 -20.66
CA GLU A 71 1.55 -11.87 -21.19
C GLU A 71 2.51 -10.87 -21.81
N CYS A 72 3.77 -10.91 -21.39
CA CYS A 72 4.83 -10.05 -21.89
C CYS A 72 5.78 -10.84 -22.79
N ASN A 73 5.85 -10.51 -24.08
CA ASN A 73 6.75 -11.14 -25.04
C ASN A 73 7.47 -10.07 -25.87
N ALA A 74 8.80 -10.04 -25.81
CA ALA A 74 9.64 -9.14 -26.61
C ALA A 74 9.21 -7.66 -26.57
N GLY A 75 8.86 -7.16 -25.38
CA GLY A 75 8.42 -5.76 -25.17
C GLY A 75 7.00 -5.47 -25.60
N LYS A 76 6.23 -6.50 -25.99
CA LYS A 76 4.80 -6.42 -26.28
C LYS A 76 4.01 -7.05 -25.16
N ILE A 77 2.89 -6.45 -24.82
CA ILE A 77 1.96 -6.89 -23.81
C ILE A 77 0.67 -7.34 -24.49
N LYS A 78 0.20 -8.52 -24.09
CA LYS A 78 -1.12 -9.03 -24.45
C LYS A 78 -1.95 -9.18 -23.20
N TRP A 79 -3.12 -8.55 -23.17
CA TRP A 79 -4.06 -8.68 -22.07
C TRP A 79 -4.72 -10.06 -22.07
N LYS A 80 -4.69 -10.76 -20.94
CA LYS A 80 -5.30 -12.10 -20.74
C LYS A 80 -6.65 -12.02 -20.04
N LYS A 81 -6.80 -11.07 -19.11
CA LYS A 81 -8.04 -10.82 -18.41
C LYS A 81 -8.54 -9.43 -18.78
N LYS A 82 -9.77 -9.37 -19.30
CA LYS A 82 -10.46 -8.11 -19.54
C LYS A 82 -11.20 -7.74 -18.26
N ASN A 83 -10.60 -6.89 -17.44
CA ASN A 83 -11.22 -6.41 -16.24
C ASN A 83 -12.18 -5.26 -16.57
N THR A 84 -13.35 -5.29 -15.94
CA THR A 84 -14.36 -4.23 -16.06
C THR A 84 -14.36 -3.38 -14.79
N SER A 85 -14.81 -2.13 -14.91
CA SER A 85 -14.98 -1.24 -13.75
C SER A 85 -15.93 -1.79 -12.66
N ILE A 86 -16.78 -2.75 -13.03
CA ILE A 86 -17.72 -3.41 -12.10
C ILE A 86 -16.98 -4.35 -11.17
N CYS A 87 -16.10 -5.20 -11.70
CA CYS A 87 -15.28 -6.12 -10.87
C CYS A 87 -14.39 -5.37 -9.89
N GLU A 88 -13.83 -4.24 -10.30
CA GLU A 88 -13.01 -3.40 -9.43
C GLU A 88 -13.78 -2.92 -8.20
N LYS A 89 -14.99 -2.38 -8.39
CA LYS A 89 -15.81 -1.85 -7.28
C LYS A 89 -16.23 -2.95 -6.30
N ASP A 90 -16.61 -4.11 -6.81
CA ASP A 90 -17.03 -5.24 -5.98
C ASP A 90 -15.88 -5.76 -5.13
N ASN A 91 -14.66 -5.86 -5.70
CA ASN A 91 -13.48 -6.30 -4.96
C ASN A 91 -13.08 -5.31 -3.87
N TRP A 92 -13.13 -4.01 -4.12
CA TRP A 92 -12.84 -3.01 -3.08
C TRP A 92 -13.88 -2.99 -1.97
N LYS A 93 -15.14 -3.34 -2.26
CA LYS A 93 -16.15 -3.57 -1.22
C LYS A 93 -15.79 -4.76 -0.33
N ILE A 94 -15.38 -5.89 -0.93
CA ILE A 94 -14.93 -7.07 -0.18
C ILE A 94 -13.69 -6.75 0.67
N VAL A 95 -12.74 -5.98 0.11
CA VAL A 95 -11.57 -5.49 0.86
C VAL A 95 -12.03 -4.66 2.06
N SER A 96 -12.92 -3.70 1.87
CA SER A 96 -13.43 -2.85 2.94
C SER A 96 -14.07 -3.68 4.05
N ASP A 97 -14.95 -4.63 3.71
CA ASP A 97 -15.63 -5.50 4.67
C ASP A 97 -14.66 -6.37 5.49
N LYS A 98 -13.52 -6.74 4.91
CA LYS A 98 -12.48 -7.54 5.57
C LYS A 98 -11.50 -6.71 6.40
N TRP A 99 -11.20 -5.49 5.98
CA TRP A 99 -10.14 -4.67 6.56
C TRP A 99 -10.63 -3.66 7.58
N VAL A 100 -11.73 -2.94 7.27
CA VAL A 100 -12.20 -1.82 8.08
C VAL A 100 -12.69 -2.29 9.45
N GLY A 101 -12.18 -1.67 10.49
CA GLY A 101 -12.51 -2.00 11.88
C GLY A 101 -11.88 -3.30 12.41
N LYS A 102 -11.11 -4.02 11.58
CA LYS A 102 -10.44 -5.28 11.95
C LYS A 102 -8.92 -5.16 11.81
N LEU A 103 -8.43 -4.91 10.62
CA LEU A 103 -6.98 -4.79 10.33
C LEU A 103 -6.53 -3.34 10.27
N SER A 104 -7.38 -2.44 9.80
CA SER A 104 -7.10 -1.01 9.70
C SER A 104 -8.38 -0.18 9.76
N GLY A 105 -8.22 1.16 9.75
CA GLY A 105 -9.32 2.10 9.57
C GLY A 105 -9.68 2.29 8.09
N GLU A 106 -10.84 2.89 7.83
CA GLU A 106 -11.35 3.22 6.49
C GLU A 106 -10.38 4.14 5.72
N HIS A 107 -9.66 5.01 6.40
CA HIS A 107 -8.69 5.92 5.80
C HIS A 107 -7.60 5.21 5.00
N VAL A 108 -7.20 4.01 5.42
CA VAL A 108 -6.20 3.19 4.70
C VAL A 108 -6.75 2.74 3.35
N ILE A 109 -8.00 2.26 3.30
CA ILE A 109 -8.65 1.86 2.05
C ILE A 109 -8.82 3.06 1.11
N ASN A 110 -9.30 4.18 1.64
CA ASN A 110 -9.46 5.42 0.88
C ASN A 110 -8.13 5.94 0.30
N TYR A 111 -7.02 5.74 1.01
CA TYR A 111 -5.69 6.07 0.51
C TYR A 111 -5.31 5.22 -0.72
N TYR A 112 -5.55 3.89 -0.70
CA TYR A 112 -5.33 3.04 -1.86
C TYR A 112 -6.21 3.45 -3.05
N LEU A 113 -7.50 3.71 -2.81
CA LEU A 113 -8.43 4.15 -3.86
C LEU A 113 -7.99 5.48 -4.50
N LYS A 114 -7.51 6.44 -3.71
CA LYS A 114 -6.95 7.69 -4.23
C LYS A 114 -5.70 7.49 -5.07
N HIS A 115 -4.83 6.53 -4.72
CA HIS A 115 -3.68 6.18 -5.57
C HIS A 115 -4.11 5.64 -6.92
N ILE A 116 -5.13 4.80 -6.96
CA ILE A 116 -5.69 4.25 -8.19
C ILE A 116 -6.35 5.37 -9.02
N GLU A 117 -7.12 6.24 -8.38
CA GLU A 117 -7.74 7.40 -9.05
C GLU A 117 -6.69 8.33 -9.67
N LYS A 118 -5.60 8.59 -8.97
CA LYS A 118 -4.53 9.52 -9.39
C LYS A 118 -3.35 8.83 -10.10
N MET A 119 -3.50 7.59 -10.51
CA MET A 119 -2.41 6.77 -11.04
C MET A 119 -1.68 7.42 -12.21
N GLU A 120 -2.41 8.02 -13.16
CA GLU A 120 -1.80 8.70 -14.32
C GLU A 120 -0.96 9.90 -13.89
N ALA A 121 -1.49 10.76 -13.01
CA ALA A 121 -0.78 11.93 -12.51
C ALA A 121 0.45 11.55 -11.67
N LEU A 122 0.39 10.41 -10.97
CA LEU A 122 1.52 9.88 -10.21
C LEU A 122 2.60 9.32 -11.15
N LEU A 123 2.21 8.57 -12.19
CA LEU A 123 3.16 8.01 -13.16
C LEU A 123 3.81 9.09 -14.04
N SER A 124 3.05 10.10 -14.45
CA SER A 124 3.59 11.23 -15.24
C SER A 124 4.47 12.16 -14.42
N GLY A 125 4.43 12.08 -13.08
CA GLY A 125 5.14 13.01 -12.20
C GLY A 125 4.45 14.36 -12.02
N GLU A 126 3.25 14.56 -12.56
CA GLU A 126 2.41 15.75 -12.31
C GLU A 126 2.01 15.86 -10.84
N MET A 127 1.92 14.72 -10.14
CA MET A 127 1.60 14.65 -8.72
C MET A 127 2.68 13.89 -7.95
N ASN A 128 3.05 14.43 -6.79
CA ASN A 128 3.92 13.73 -5.85
C ASN A 128 3.08 12.84 -4.91
N ALA A 129 3.42 11.55 -4.81
CA ALA A 129 2.72 10.59 -3.94
C ALA A 129 2.68 11.02 -2.45
N ALA A 130 3.66 11.79 -1.98
CA ALA A 130 3.67 12.33 -0.62
C ALA A 130 2.45 13.23 -0.34
N LEU A 131 1.91 13.92 -1.34
CA LEU A 131 0.72 14.75 -1.20
C LEU A 131 -0.55 13.94 -0.89
N LEU A 132 -0.56 12.66 -1.24
CA LEU A 132 -1.68 11.76 -0.91
C LEU A 132 -1.61 11.28 0.54
N LEU A 133 -0.41 11.17 1.11
CA LEU A 133 -0.20 10.77 2.49
C LEU A 133 -0.29 11.96 3.46
N PHE A 134 0.10 13.14 2.99
CA PHE A 134 0.10 14.39 3.74
C PHE A 134 -0.78 15.44 3.05
N PRO A 135 -2.11 15.20 2.95
CA PRO A 135 -3.01 16.15 2.30
C PRO A 135 -2.96 17.48 3.04
N GLU A 136 -2.79 18.56 2.28
CA GLU A 136 -2.68 19.93 2.83
C GLU A 136 -1.56 20.11 3.87
N GLY A 137 -0.56 19.21 3.86
CA GLY A 137 0.55 19.21 4.83
C GLY A 137 0.19 18.66 6.21
N THR A 138 -0.99 18.06 6.37
CA THR A 138 -1.45 17.45 7.63
C THR A 138 -0.85 16.05 7.84
N ILE A 139 -0.75 15.61 9.09
CA ILE A 139 -0.18 14.30 9.44
C ILE A 139 -1.25 13.26 9.86
N GLU A 140 -2.52 13.62 9.84
CA GLU A 140 -3.61 12.79 10.35
C GLU A 140 -3.69 11.45 9.61
N LEU A 141 -3.63 11.49 8.28
CA LEU A 141 -3.66 10.25 7.49
C LEU A 141 -2.43 9.38 7.74
N ALA A 142 -1.24 9.98 7.83
CA ALA A 142 -0.02 9.25 8.18
C ALA A 142 -0.14 8.62 9.58
N ASN A 143 -0.73 9.32 10.56
CA ASN A 143 -1.00 8.77 11.88
C ASN A 143 -1.92 7.54 11.84
N CYS A 144 -2.95 7.53 10.97
CA CYS A 144 -3.80 6.35 10.81
C CYS A 144 -2.98 5.11 10.38
N PHE A 145 -2.00 5.29 9.49
CA PHE A 145 -1.11 4.21 9.09
C PHE A 145 -0.18 3.73 10.21
N TYR A 146 0.44 4.67 10.95
CA TYR A 146 1.49 4.36 11.92
C TYR A 146 0.99 4.12 13.35
N ARG A 147 -0.30 4.33 13.64
CA ARG A 147 -0.85 4.19 15.00
C ARG A 147 -2.06 3.27 15.10
N GLU A 148 -2.85 3.14 14.02
CA GLU A 148 -4.19 2.56 14.12
C GLU A 148 -4.31 1.16 13.52
N ASN A 149 -3.41 0.77 12.60
CA ASN A 149 -3.49 -0.57 12.01
C ASN A 149 -3.03 -1.65 13.00
N LEU A 150 -3.54 -2.87 12.82
CA LEU A 150 -3.30 -3.99 13.71
C LEU A 150 -1.80 -4.34 13.81
N MET A 151 -1.07 -4.30 12.69
CA MET A 151 0.35 -4.65 12.68
C MET A 151 1.17 -3.67 13.51
N GLU A 152 0.91 -2.36 13.37
CA GLU A 152 1.60 -1.34 14.14
C GLU A 152 1.29 -1.43 15.64
N LYS A 153 0.04 -1.72 16.00
CA LYS A 153 -0.35 -1.99 17.38
C LYS A 153 0.40 -3.19 17.96
N TYR A 154 0.55 -4.24 17.17
CA TYR A 154 1.31 -5.44 17.58
C TYR A 154 2.81 -5.14 17.74
N LEU A 155 3.42 -4.46 16.77
CA LEU A 155 4.83 -4.07 16.84
C LEU A 155 5.10 -3.13 18.02
N ALA A 156 4.23 -2.16 18.26
CA ALA A 156 4.31 -1.28 19.41
C ALA A 156 4.26 -2.05 20.74
N TYR A 157 3.35 -3.02 20.86
CA TYR A 157 3.29 -3.90 22.02
C TYR A 157 4.58 -4.70 22.21
N CYS A 158 5.15 -5.25 21.15
CA CYS A 158 6.43 -5.97 21.22
C CYS A 158 7.57 -5.06 21.69
N ILE A 159 7.66 -3.83 21.18
CA ILE A 159 8.67 -2.85 21.58
C ILE A 159 8.50 -2.51 23.07
N GLU A 160 7.28 -2.24 23.54
CA GLU A 160 6.99 -1.97 24.93
C GLU A 160 7.47 -3.10 25.84
N LYS A 161 7.18 -4.37 25.49
CA LYS A 161 7.60 -5.54 26.27
C LYS A 161 9.12 -5.74 26.29
N ILE A 162 9.77 -5.59 25.15
CA ILE A 162 11.24 -5.72 25.04
C ILE A 162 11.91 -4.62 25.87
N LEU A 163 11.42 -3.40 25.79
CA LEU A 163 11.99 -2.27 26.51
C LEU A 163 11.79 -2.39 28.00
N SER A 164 10.57 -2.74 28.47
CA SER A 164 10.29 -2.99 29.88
C SER A 164 11.24 -4.07 30.44
N PHE A 165 11.39 -5.18 29.72
CA PHE A 165 12.31 -6.25 30.13
C PHE A 165 13.76 -5.75 30.21
N ALA A 166 14.23 -4.98 29.22
CA ALA A 166 15.57 -4.43 29.22
C ALA A 166 15.81 -3.45 30.39
N ILE A 167 14.82 -2.63 30.73
CA ILE A 167 14.89 -1.69 31.87
C ILE A 167 14.95 -2.44 33.19
N GLU A 168 14.09 -3.43 33.41
CA GLU A 168 14.03 -4.22 34.62
C GLU A 168 15.32 -5.02 34.91
N HIS A 169 16.00 -5.45 33.82
CA HIS A 169 17.21 -6.29 33.92
C HIS A 169 18.53 -5.51 33.79
N THR A 170 18.49 -4.20 33.57
CA THR A 170 19.71 -3.40 33.54
C THR A 170 20.19 -3.08 34.96
N LYS A 171 21.51 -3.11 35.15
CA LYS A 171 22.17 -2.67 36.39
C LYS A 171 22.67 -1.22 36.32
N LYS A 172 22.31 -0.49 35.26
CA LYS A 172 22.78 0.89 35.01
C LYS A 172 21.78 1.88 35.54
N ASP A 173 22.26 2.90 36.21
CA ASP A 173 21.45 4.01 36.74
C ASP A 173 20.86 4.90 35.64
N LYS A 174 21.42 4.83 34.42
CA LYS A 174 20.97 5.62 33.28
C LYS A 174 20.91 4.74 32.04
N ILE A 175 19.77 4.85 31.34
CA ILE A 175 19.54 4.22 30.03
C ILE A 175 19.59 5.33 28.99
N ARG A 176 20.27 5.07 27.88
CA ARG A 176 20.30 5.95 26.70
C ARG A 176 19.64 5.21 25.56
N ILE A 177 18.63 5.83 24.96
CA ILE A 177 17.90 5.29 23.82
C ILE A 177 18.15 6.20 22.61
N LEU A 178 18.47 5.63 21.47
CA LEU A 178 18.57 6.31 20.19
C LEU A 178 17.49 5.74 19.27
N GLU A 179 16.58 6.59 18.80
CA GLU A 179 15.61 6.27 17.79
C GLU A 179 16.03 6.87 16.46
N LEU A 180 16.10 6.05 15.40
CA LEU A 180 16.38 6.48 14.03
C LEU A 180 15.10 6.42 13.21
N GLY A 181 14.74 7.53 12.54
CA GLY A 181 13.53 7.58 11.71
C GLY A 181 12.25 7.66 12.52
N ALA A 182 12.19 8.51 13.55
CA ALA A 182 11.02 8.67 14.43
C ALA A 182 9.70 8.96 13.67
N GLY A 183 9.76 9.52 12.47
CA GLY A 183 8.59 9.77 11.62
C GLY A 183 7.54 10.64 12.32
N THR A 184 6.33 10.10 12.50
CA THR A 184 5.24 10.78 13.23
C THR A 184 5.36 10.69 14.76
N GLY A 185 6.44 10.12 15.29
CA GLY A 185 6.65 9.92 16.72
C GLY A 185 5.81 8.80 17.34
N ALA A 186 5.23 7.92 16.54
CA ALA A 186 4.36 6.85 17.05
C ALA A 186 5.11 5.90 17.98
N THR A 187 6.32 5.49 17.63
CA THR A 187 7.20 4.65 18.46
C THR A 187 7.74 5.43 19.65
N THR A 188 8.16 6.69 19.44
CA THR A 188 8.63 7.58 20.50
C THR A 188 7.61 7.67 21.64
N ASP A 189 6.32 7.91 21.33
CA ASP A 189 5.25 7.99 22.31
C ASP A 189 5.10 6.69 23.14
N ARG A 190 5.38 5.55 22.55
CA ARG A 190 5.33 4.25 23.25
C ARG A 190 6.53 4.06 24.16
N ILE A 191 7.71 4.42 23.67
CA ILE A 191 8.95 4.36 24.47
C ILE A 191 8.83 5.24 25.71
N LEU A 192 8.35 6.48 25.57
CA LEU A 192 8.18 7.43 26.67
C LEU A 192 7.17 6.96 27.72
N LYS A 193 6.21 6.09 27.39
CA LYS A 193 5.27 5.52 28.36
C LYS A 193 5.86 4.41 29.23
N VAL A 194 6.95 3.81 28.76
CA VAL A 194 7.64 2.70 29.46
C VAL A 194 8.76 3.23 30.36
N LEU A 195 9.31 4.41 30.05
CA LEU A 195 10.36 5.09 30.82
C LEU A 195 9.79 5.82 32.05
#